data_79357ce3f45f76c9341cfe69cb36ff7f
#
_entry.id   79357ce3f45f76c9341cfe69cb36ff7f
#
_cell.length_a   1.000
_cell.length_b   1.000
_cell.length_c   1.000
_cell.angle_alpha   90.00
_cell.angle_beta   90.00
_cell.angle_gamma   90.00
#
_symmetry.space_group_name_H-M   'P 1'
#
loop_
_entity.id
_entity.type
_entity.pdbx_description
1 polymer ?
#
loop_
_entity_poly.entity_id
_entity_poly.type
_entity_poly.pdbx_seq_one_letter_code
_entity_poly.pdbx_strand_id
1 'polypeptide(L)'
;MFRRAERRKAYLKIALCGVSGSGKTYSSLLLVKGLGNKIAMIDTENGSGEMYSHLYKYDVCPVDPPFTPKKYIEAIQEAESLGYNVLIIDSFSHAWSGQGGILEMVDKKAAASRSKNSFTAWRDVTPEHNRLVDTILHSKMHIITCMRSKTAYEMQDDGTGKKTPVKVGLAPIQREGVEYEFTIVFDISVEKHLAIASKDRTGLFNDFIDRLTPEVGQQIKEWAESGADITENKFVRLTEDGHCFVRRRTGFTDIELLDDEMLGKMLDTPSYELAHKAISELLNSRKAAQSEVESDNPQVQEASADEASEAFVDADNLPLSDDMFKDDAIDK
;
A
#
# COMPACT_ATOMS: atom_id res chain seq x y z
N MET A 1 20.69 2.02 -1.20
CA MET A 1 21.20 2.54 0.08
C MET A 1 20.51 1.78 1.21
N PHE A 2 21.24 1.15 2.14
CA PHE A 2 20.67 0.43 3.27
C PHE A 2 20.35 1.40 4.41
N ARG A 3 19.24 1.14 5.12
CA ARG A 3 18.86 1.86 6.35
C ARG A 3 18.44 0.84 7.40
N ARG A 4 18.46 1.25 8.66
CA ARG A 4 17.93 0.43 9.76
C ARG A 4 16.44 0.20 9.54
N ALA A 5 15.97 -1.02 9.76
CA ALA A 5 14.55 -1.34 9.67
C ALA A 5 13.81 -0.73 10.85
N GLU A 6 12.73 -0.03 10.54
CA GLU A 6 11.83 0.59 11.51
C GLU A 6 10.39 0.24 11.11
N ARG A 7 9.56 -0.07 12.09
CA ARG A 7 8.14 -0.28 11.83
C ARG A 7 7.47 1.08 11.64
N ARG A 8 6.86 1.27 10.47
CA ARG A 8 6.13 2.49 10.12
C ARG A 8 4.64 2.24 10.15
N LYS A 9 3.84 3.30 10.31
CA LYS A 9 2.41 3.26 10.05
C LYS A 9 2.15 2.65 8.68
N ALA A 10 1.12 1.83 8.57
CA ALA A 10 0.85 1.09 7.33
C ALA A 10 -0.63 1.02 7.02
N TYR A 11 -0.97 1.05 5.74
CA TYR A 11 -2.30 0.73 5.25
C TYR A 11 -2.38 -0.78 5.00
N LEU A 12 -3.10 -1.49 5.86
CA LEU A 12 -3.14 -2.96 5.82
C LEU A 12 -4.02 -3.47 4.70
N LYS A 13 -3.59 -4.58 4.11
CA LYS A 13 -4.32 -5.33 3.08
C LYS A 13 -4.74 -6.65 3.70
N ILE A 14 -6.05 -6.83 3.82
CA ILE A 14 -6.68 -7.95 4.53
C ILE A 14 -7.49 -8.77 3.53
N ALA A 15 -7.38 -10.08 3.58
CA ALA A 15 -8.19 -10.98 2.77
C ALA A 15 -9.13 -11.80 3.67
N LEU A 16 -10.39 -11.87 3.28
CA LEU A 16 -11.41 -12.74 3.88
C LEU A 16 -11.76 -13.83 2.87
N CYS A 17 -11.35 -15.05 3.15
CA CYS A 17 -11.56 -16.21 2.29
C CYS A 17 -12.67 -17.10 2.86
N GLY A 18 -13.50 -17.65 1.99
CA GLY A 18 -14.52 -18.59 2.43
C GLY A 18 -15.52 -18.93 1.32
N VAL A 19 -16.21 -20.03 1.48
CA VAL A 19 -17.28 -20.48 0.57
C VAL A 19 -18.50 -19.56 0.66
N SER A 20 -19.47 -19.74 -0.24
CA SER A 20 -20.75 -19.02 -0.16
C SER A 20 -21.43 -19.27 1.19
N GLY A 21 -22.00 -18.22 1.78
CA GLY A 21 -22.67 -18.30 3.10
C GLY A 21 -21.73 -18.32 4.30
N SER A 22 -20.39 -18.23 4.13
CA SER A 22 -19.47 -18.13 5.28
C SER A 22 -19.52 -16.79 6.03
N GLY A 23 -20.19 -15.77 5.48
CA GLY A 23 -20.34 -14.46 6.14
C GLY A 23 -19.24 -13.44 5.84
N LYS A 24 -18.51 -13.57 4.72
CA LYS A 24 -17.41 -12.64 4.31
C LYS A 24 -17.85 -11.19 4.32
N THR A 25 -18.92 -10.86 3.58
CA THR A 25 -19.47 -9.48 3.50
C THR A 25 -19.83 -8.93 4.87
N TYR A 26 -20.54 -9.72 5.68
CA TYR A 26 -20.92 -9.33 7.03
C TYR A 26 -19.69 -9.08 7.92
N SER A 27 -18.74 -10.01 7.90
CA SER A 27 -17.49 -9.91 8.67
C SER A 27 -16.63 -8.72 8.24
N SER A 28 -16.56 -8.42 6.93
CA SER A 28 -15.86 -7.24 6.43
C SER A 28 -16.45 -5.95 6.99
N LEU A 29 -17.79 -5.85 7.03
CA LEU A 29 -18.50 -4.69 7.60
C LEU A 29 -18.33 -4.56 9.12
N LEU A 30 -18.18 -5.66 9.83
CA LEU A 30 -17.84 -5.60 11.27
C LEU A 30 -16.41 -5.10 11.47
N LEU A 31 -15.45 -5.60 10.70
CA LEU A 31 -14.05 -5.15 10.79
C LEU A 31 -13.90 -3.66 10.50
N VAL A 32 -14.53 -3.16 9.43
CA VAL A 32 -14.38 -1.74 9.04
C VAL A 32 -14.96 -0.80 10.08
N LYS A 33 -15.95 -1.24 10.86
CA LYS A 33 -16.53 -0.47 11.97
C LYS A 33 -15.49 -0.12 13.05
N GLY A 34 -14.50 -0.97 13.27
CA GLY A 34 -13.36 -0.70 14.16
C GLY A 34 -12.16 -0.06 13.45
N LEU A 35 -12.02 -0.29 12.15
CA LEU A 35 -10.82 0.09 11.38
C LEU A 35 -10.85 1.54 10.89
N GLY A 36 -12.01 2.09 10.53
CA GLY A 36 -12.10 3.44 9.96
C GLY A 36 -13.48 4.05 10.03
N ASN A 37 -13.62 5.26 9.49
CA ASN A 37 -14.87 6.04 9.56
C ASN A 37 -15.42 6.48 8.19
N LYS A 38 -14.59 6.58 7.16
CA LYS A 38 -15.02 6.88 5.78
C LYS A 38 -14.78 5.65 4.91
N ILE A 39 -15.85 4.89 4.67
CA ILE A 39 -15.77 3.54 4.11
C ILE A 39 -16.46 3.51 2.76
N ALA A 40 -15.80 2.89 1.78
CA ALA A 40 -16.38 2.54 0.49
C ALA A 40 -16.38 1.01 0.28
N MET A 41 -17.31 0.53 -0.55
CA MET A 41 -17.37 -0.85 -1.00
C MET A 41 -17.48 -0.90 -2.52
N ILE A 42 -16.61 -1.66 -3.16
CA ILE A 42 -16.79 -2.12 -4.54
C ILE A 42 -17.63 -3.38 -4.47
N ASP A 43 -18.88 -3.30 -4.94
CA ASP A 43 -19.82 -4.43 -4.95
C ASP A 43 -19.94 -5.01 -6.36
N THR A 44 -19.59 -6.27 -6.50
CA THR A 44 -19.75 -7.05 -7.74
C THR A 44 -20.76 -8.19 -7.58
N GLU A 45 -21.48 -8.21 -6.44
CA GLU A 45 -22.44 -9.25 -6.06
C GLU A 45 -23.90 -8.77 -6.18
N ASN A 46 -24.19 -7.92 -7.19
CA ASN A 46 -25.53 -7.46 -7.52
C ASN A 46 -26.28 -6.78 -6.37
N GLY A 47 -25.64 -5.89 -5.64
CA GLY A 47 -26.25 -5.12 -4.55
C GLY A 47 -26.33 -5.91 -3.24
N SER A 48 -25.66 -7.05 -3.12
CA SER A 48 -25.67 -7.83 -1.87
C SER A 48 -25.06 -7.05 -0.70
N GLY A 49 -24.10 -6.18 -0.99
CA GLY A 49 -23.50 -5.28 0.00
C GLY A 49 -24.52 -4.33 0.62
N GLU A 50 -25.46 -3.78 -0.15
CA GLU A 50 -26.46 -2.82 0.31
C GLU A 50 -27.46 -3.40 1.34
N MET A 51 -27.66 -4.72 1.33
CA MET A 51 -28.54 -5.40 2.30
C MET A 51 -28.09 -5.20 3.76
N TYR A 52 -26.81 -4.87 3.95
CA TYR A 52 -26.22 -4.64 5.27
C TYR A 52 -26.08 -3.16 5.65
N SER A 53 -26.69 -2.24 4.89
CA SER A 53 -26.61 -0.79 5.11
C SER A 53 -27.10 -0.33 6.50
N HIS A 54 -27.91 -1.16 7.17
CA HIS A 54 -28.36 -0.94 8.54
C HIS A 54 -27.27 -1.15 9.60
N LEU A 55 -26.18 -1.86 9.28
CA LEU A 55 -25.11 -2.17 10.22
C LEU A 55 -24.13 -1.01 10.38
N TYR A 56 -23.87 -0.28 9.30
CA TYR A 56 -22.92 0.83 9.27
C TYR A 56 -23.19 1.75 8.09
N LYS A 57 -22.63 2.98 8.11
CA LYS A 57 -22.70 3.91 6.99
C LYS A 57 -21.48 3.71 6.09
N TYR A 58 -21.69 3.37 4.84
CA TYR A 58 -20.66 3.22 3.81
C TYR A 58 -21.24 3.55 2.44
N ASP A 59 -20.39 3.95 1.53
CA ASP A 59 -20.77 4.23 0.15
C ASP A 59 -20.46 3.01 -0.73
N VAL A 60 -21.28 2.76 -1.74
CA VAL A 60 -21.16 1.59 -2.61
C VAL A 60 -20.88 2.04 -4.04
N CYS A 61 -19.88 1.43 -4.66
CA CYS A 61 -19.58 1.49 -6.08
C CYS A 61 -20.00 0.15 -6.70
N PRO A 62 -21.17 0.05 -7.34
CA PRO A 62 -21.58 -1.18 -8.02
C PRO A 62 -20.72 -1.37 -9.29
N VAL A 63 -20.20 -2.57 -9.47
CA VAL A 63 -19.44 -2.95 -10.66
C VAL A 63 -20.12 -4.13 -11.33
N ASP A 64 -20.71 -3.85 -12.49
CA ASP A 64 -21.37 -4.85 -13.33
C ASP A 64 -20.37 -5.50 -14.30
N PRO A 65 -20.70 -6.71 -14.82
CA PRO A 65 -19.91 -7.31 -15.88
C PRO A 65 -19.71 -6.37 -17.09
N PRO A 66 -18.57 -6.47 -17.77
CA PRO A 66 -17.44 -7.37 -17.54
C PRO A 66 -16.58 -6.93 -16.36
N PHE A 67 -16.17 -7.89 -15.51
CA PHE A 67 -15.36 -7.65 -14.31
C PHE A 67 -13.86 -7.54 -14.65
N THR A 68 -13.52 -6.56 -15.49
CA THR A 68 -12.14 -6.37 -15.94
C THR A 68 -11.27 -5.78 -14.83
N PRO A 69 -9.97 -6.13 -14.73
CA PRO A 69 -9.04 -5.51 -13.80
C PRO A 69 -9.05 -3.98 -13.84
N LYS A 70 -9.21 -3.41 -15.03
CA LYS A 70 -9.27 -1.96 -15.23
C LYS A 70 -10.38 -1.31 -14.41
N LYS A 71 -11.60 -1.86 -14.40
CA LYS A 71 -12.72 -1.30 -13.63
C LYS A 71 -12.43 -1.27 -12.12
N TYR A 72 -11.79 -2.32 -11.59
CA TYR A 72 -11.39 -2.34 -10.19
C TYR A 72 -10.32 -1.29 -9.89
N ILE A 73 -9.33 -1.15 -10.78
CA ILE A 73 -8.27 -0.15 -10.63
C ILE A 73 -8.88 1.26 -10.60
N GLU A 74 -9.77 1.56 -11.54
CA GLU A 74 -10.47 2.86 -11.62
C GLU A 74 -11.27 3.13 -10.33
N ALA A 75 -12.04 2.16 -9.84
CA ALA A 75 -12.82 2.30 -8.62
C ALA A 75 -11.94 2.46 -7.35
N ILE A 76 -10.81 1.75 -7.26
CA ILE A 76 -9.84 1.91 -6.17
C ILE A 76 -9.24 3.32 -6.19
N GLN A 77 -8.83 3.81 -7.36
CA GLN A 77 -8.24 5.14 -7.52
C GLN A 77 -9.25 6.25 -7.23
N GLU A 78 -10.50 6.08 -7.66
CA GLU A 78 -11.58 7.00 -7.33
C GLU A 78 -11.84 7.05 -5.83
N ALA A 79 -11.95 5.91 -5.15
CA ALA A 79 -12.11 5.85 -3.70
C ALA A 79 -10.97 6.56 -2.97
N GLU A 80 -9.72 6.36 -3.41
CA GLU A 80 -8.55 7.03 -2.84
C GLU A 80 -8.60 8.54 -3.05
N SER A 81 -8.96 9.00 -4.25
CA SER A 81 -9.09 10.43 -4.59
C SER A 81 -10.18 11.13 -3.78
N LEU A 82 -11.26 10.44 -3.46
CA LEU A 82 -12.35 10.92 -2.61
C LEU A 82 -12.02 10.87 -1.11
N GLY A 83 -10.85 10.36 -0.74
CA GLY A 83 -10.33 10.34 0.62
C GLY A 83 -11.01 9.32 1.53
N TYR A 84 -11.43 8.16 1.01
CA TYR A 84 -11.87 7.06 1.84
C TYR A 84 -10.70 6.49 2.65
N ASN A 85 -10.97 6.05 3.89
CA ASN A 85 -9.95 5.46 4.75
C ASN A 85 -9.88 3.94 4.60
N VAL A 86 -11.02 3.32 4.29
CA VAL A 86 -11.16 1.87 4.16
C VAL A 86 -11.97 1.56 2.92
N LEU A 87 -11.51 0.58 2.16
CA LEU A 87 -12.19 0.06 0.99
C LEU A 87 -12.44 -1.45 1.16
N ILE A 88 -13.68 -1.87 0.94
CA ILE A 88 -14.05 -3.28 0.82
C ILE A 88 -14.15 -3.62 -0.67
N ILE A 89 -13.62 -4.75 -1.09
CA ILE A 89 -13.78 -5.31 -2.45
C ILE A 89 -14.55 -6.63 -2.33
N ASP A 90 -15.81 -6.62 -2.67
CA ASP A 90 -16.69 -7.81 -2.63
C ASP A 90 -17.39 -8.05 -3.98
N SER A 91 -16.88 -8.96 -4.81
CA SER A 91 -15.84 -9.94 -4.54
C SER A 91 -14.60 -9.73 -5.43
N PHE A 92 -13.40 -9.90 -4.87
CA PHE A 92 -12.16 -9.87 -5.64
C PHE A 92 -12.04 -11.09 -6.57
N SER A 93 -12.73 -12.19 -6.28
CA SER A 93 -12.76 -13.39 -7.12
C SER A 93 -13.38 -13.17 -8.49
N HIS A 94 -14.28 -12.19 -8.66
CA HIS A 94 -14.87 -11.89 -9.96
C HIS A 94 -13.85 -11.28 -10.94
N ALA A 95 -12.86 -10.50 -10.46
CA ALA A 95 -11.77 -10.02 -11.30
C ALA A 95 -10.94 -11.17 -11.90
N TRP A 96 -10.94 -12.34 -11.26
CA TRP A 96 -10.26 -13.54 -11.73
C TRP A 96 -11.13 -14.40 -12.62
N SER A 97 -12.25 -14.91 -12.08
CA SER A 97 -13.09 -15.95 -12.69
C SER A 97 -14.47 -15.47 -13.13
N GLY A 98 -14.81 -14.19 -12.92
CA GLY A 98 -16.08 -13.62 -13.40
C GLY A 98 -16.05 -13.33 -14.89
N GLN A 99 -17.22 -12.97 -15.44
CA GLN A 99 -17.35 -12.56 -16.83
C GLN A 99 -16.46 -11.37 -17.15
N GLY A 100 -15.57 -11.49 -18.13
CA GLY A 100 -14.59 -10.46 -18.48
C GLY A 100 -13.38 -10.41 -17.54
N GLY A 101 -13.31 -11.27 -16.52
CA GLY A 101 -12.16 -11.42 -15.65
C GLY A 101 -10.94 -12.06 -16.34
N ILE A 102 -9.87 -12.21 -15.59
CA ILE A 102 -8.57 -12.66 -16.11
C ILE A 102 -8.65 -13.99 -16.88
N LEU A 103 -9.36 -14.98 -16.34
CA LEU A 103 -9.48 -16.30 -17.01
C LEU A 103 -10.13 -16.16 -18.39
N GLU A 104 -11.24 -15.42 -18.48
CA GLU A 104 -11.91 -15.21 -19.77
C GLU A 104 -11.08 -14.35 -20.73
N MET A 105 -10.30 -13.39 -20.22
CA MET A 105 -9.36 -12.61 -21.04
C MET A 105 -8.29 -13.52 -21.66
N VAL A 106 -7.76 -14.48 -20.89
CA VAL A 106 -6.79 -15.47 -21.39
C VAL A 106 -7.43 -16.34 -22.48
N ASP A 107 -8.65 -16.86 -22.22
CA ASP A 107 -9.35 -17.71 -23.19
C ASP A 107 -9.63 -16.96 -24.51
N LYS A 108 -10.12 -15.73 -24.44
CA LYS A 108 -10.34 -14.87 -25.61
C LYS A 108 -9.05 -14.61 -26.41
N LYS A 109 -7.95 -14.30 -25.70
CA LYS A 109 -6.64 -14.10 -26.35
C LYS A 109 -6.11 -15.37 -26.97
N ALA A 110 -6.21 -16.51 -26.28
CA ALA A 110 -5.80 -17.80 -26.84
C ALA A 110 -6.60 -18.15 -28.10
N ALA A 111 -7.93 -17.97 -28.06
CA ALA A 111 -8.81 -18.23 -29.21
C ALA A 111 -8.50 -17.34 -30.42
N ALA A 112 -8.15 -16.06 -30.18
CA ALA A 112 -7.78 -15.10 -31.23
C ALA A 112 -6.37 -15.35 -31.83
N SER A 113 -5.50 -16.08 -31.15
CA SER A 113 -4.16 -16.41 -31.63
C SER A 113 -4.18 -17.51 -32.67
N ARG A 114 -3.37 -17.39 -33.75
CA ARG A 114 -3.21 -18.44 -34.76
C ARG A 114 -2.72 -19.75 -34.18
N SER A 115 -1.88 -19.71 -33.16
CA SER A 115 -1.33 -20.90 -32.49
C SER A 115 -2.29 -21.51 -31.46
N LYS A 116 -3.38 -20.82 -31.10
CA LYS A 116 -4.29 -21.18 -30.00
C LYS A 116 -3.54 -21.53 -28.69
N ASN A 117 -2.38 -20.92 -28.48
CA ASN A 117 -1.48 -21.23 -27.38
C ASN A 117 -1.86 -20.40 -26.14
N SER A 118 -2.38 -21.07 -25.13
CA SER A 118 -2.74 -20.46 -23.84
C SER A 118 -1.54 -19.89 -23.10
N PHE A 119 -0.34 -20.48 -23.24
CA PHE A 119 0.86 -19.98 -22.57
C PHE A 119 1.24 -18.55 -23.02
N THR A 120 1.14 -18.27 -24.34
CA THR A 120 1.38 -16.93 -24.86
C THR A 120 0.29 -15.96 -24.38
N ALA A 121 -0.98 -16.40 -24.33
CA ALA A 121 -2.08 -15.59 -23.83
C ALA A 121 -1.89 -15.21 -22.34
N TRP A 122 -1.40 -16.13 -21.52
CA TRP A 122 -1.05 -15.84 -20.13
C TRP A 122 0.02 -14.76 -20.00
N ARG A 123 1.08 -14.83 -20.79
CA ARG A 123 2.15 -13.81 -20.78
C ARG A 123 1.59 -12.40 -21.03
N ASP A 124 0.61 -12.30 -21.93
CA ASP A 124 0.02 -11.01 -22.30
C ASP A 124 -1.02 -10.49 -21.30
N VAL A 125 -1.70 -11.39 -20.55
CA VAL A 125 -2.76 -11.01 -19.61
C VAL A 125 -2.25 -10.88 -18.18
N THR A 126 -1.18 -11.59 -17.81
CA THR A 126 -0.59 -11.51 -16.47
C THR A 126 -0.27 -10.08 -16.02
N PRO A 127 0.25 -9.18 -16.86
CA PRO A 127 0.49 -7.78 -16.47
C PRO A 127 -0.76 -7.04 -16.01
N GLU A 128 -1.93 -7.34 -16.57
CA GLU A 128 -3.20 -6.72 -16.13
C GLU A 128 -3.59 -7.16 -14.72
N HIS A 129 -3.40 -8.45 -14.41
CA HIS A 129 -3.61 -8.96 -13.06
C HIS A 129 -2.62 -8.34 -12.06
N ASN A 130 -1.34 -8.32 -12.42
CA ASN A 130 -0.32 -7.75 -11.55
C ASN A 130 -0.58 -6.27 -11.26
N ARG A 131 -0.97 -5.48 -12.28
CA ARG A 131 -1.34 -4.07 -12.10
C ARG A 131 -2.49 -3.89 -11.10
N LEU A 132 -3.51 -4.76 -11.13
CA LEU A 132 -4.60 -4.72 -10.17
C LEU A 132 -4.10 -5.02 -8.74
N VAL A 133 -3.30 -6.08 -8.58
CA VAL A 133 -2.70 -6.42 -7.29
C VAL A 133 -1.81 -5.28 -6.78
N ASP A 134 -0.94 -4.74 -7.64
CA ASP A 134 -0.08 -3.60 -7.30
C ASP A 134 -0.90 -2.37 -6.87
N THR A 135 -2.01 -2.07 -7.55
CA THR A 135 -2.91 -0.98 -7.16
C THR A 135 -3.48 -1.20 -5.76
N ILE A 136 -3.90 -2.41 -5.43
CA ILE A 136 -4.36 -2.75 -4.07
C ILE A 136 -3.23 -2.52 -3.06
N LEU A 137 -2.03 -3.03 -3.32
CA LEU A 137 -0.91 -3.02 -2.39
C LEU A 137 -0.39 -1.59 -2.11
N HIS A 138 -0.33 -0.74 -3.13
CA HIS A 138 0.19 0.63 -3.01
C HIS A 138 -0.85 1.66 -2.59
N SER A 139 -2.13 1.29 -2.53
CA SER A 139 -3.18 2.22 -2.10
C SER A 139 -2.97 2.71 -0.67
N LYS A 140 -3.26 4.00 -0.45
CA LYS A 140 -3.21 4.67 0.86
C LYS A 140 -4.51 4.51 1.66
N MET A 141 -5.20 3.39 1.46
CA MET A 141 -6.37 2.97 2.22
C MET A 141 -6.13 1.60 2.84
N HIS A 142 -6.75 1.30 3.97
CA HIS A 142 -6.94 -0.09 4.38
C HIS A 142 -7.85 -0.77 3.38
N ILE A 143 -7.46 -1.92 2.85
CA ILE A 143 -8.28 -2.64 1.88
C ILE A 143 -8.60 -4.02 2.42
N ILE A 144 -9.90 -4.35 2.43
CA ILE A 144 -10.41 -5.67 2.77
C ILE A 144 -10.97 -6.30 1.50
N THR A 145 -10.41 -7.44 1.08
CA THR A 145 -10.91 -8.19 -0.08
C THR A 145 -11.67 -9.42 0.37
N CYS A 146 -12.88 -9.61 -0.15
CA CYS A 146 -13.63 -10.85 0.00
C CYS A 146 -13.30 -11.78 -1.16
N MET A 147 -12.80 -12.97 -0.88
CA MET A 147 -12.49 -14.01 -1.87
C MET A 147 -13.35 -15.25 -1.63
N ARG A 148 -13.98 -15.72 -2.70
CA ARG A 148 -14.68 -17.01 -2.69
C ARG A 148 -13.65 -18.13 -2.62
N SER A 149 -13.95 -19.18 -1.86
CA SER A 149 -13.09 -20.36 -1.79
C SER A 149 -13.72 -21.56 -2.46
N LYS A 150 -12.89 -22.40 -3.02
CA LYS A 150 -13.23 -23.73 -3.57
C LYS A 150 -12.45 -24.83 -2.85
N THR A 151 -12.93 -26.07 -2.96
CA THR A 151 -12.16 -27.21 -2.46
C THR A 151 -10.84 -27.33 -3.18
N ALA A 152 -9.76 -27.40 -2.43
CA ALA A 152 -8.42 -27.68 -2.93
C ALA A 152 -8.16 -29.19 -2.93
N TYR A 153 -7.55 -29.69 -4.02
CA TYR A 153 -7.14 -31.07 -4.18
C TYR A 153 -5.66 -31.13 -4.50
N GLU A 154 -4.96 -32.05 -3.88
CA GLU A 154 -3.60 -32.43 -4.26
C GLU A 154 -3.57 -33.83 -4.86
N MET A 155 -2.69 -34.01 -5.82
CA MET A 155 -2.45 -35.33 -6.43
C MET A 155 -1.48 -36.11 -5.56
N GLN A 156 -1.99 -37.04 -4.76
CA GLN A 156 -1.17 -37.89 -3.91
C GLN A 156 -0.99 -39.26 -4.56
N ASP A 157 0.19 -39.85 -4.40
CA ASP A 157 0.49 -41.22 -4.83
C ASP A 157 -0.21 -42.21 -3.87
N ASP A 158 -0.99 -43.14 -4.39
CA ASP A 158 -1.69 -44.16 -3.60
C ASP A 158 -0.78 -45.33 -3.19
N GLY A 159 0.51 -45.24 -3.40
CA GLY A 159 1.49 -46.29 -3.12
C GLY A 159 1.58 -47.36 -4.24
N THR A 160 0.74 -47.25 -5.28
CA THR A 160 0.79 -48.12 -6.46
C THR A 160 1.38 -47.39 -7.68
N GLY A 161 1.84 -46.16 -7.52
CA GLY A 161 2.32 -45.28 -8.60
C GLY A 161 1.19 -44.54 -9.33
N LYS A 162 -0.08 -44.71 -8.91
CA LYS A 162 -1.20 -43.97 -9.46
C LYS A 162 -1.49 -42.75 -8.59
N LYS A 163 -1.52 -41.58 -9.24
CA LYS A 163 -1.86 -40.31 -8.56
C LYS A 163 -3.38 -40.17 -8.47
N THR A 164 -3.89 -39.99 -7.26
CA THR A 164 -5.32 -39.75 -6.98
C THR A 164 -5.50 -38.37 -6.37
N PRO A 165 -6.56 -37.59 -6.74
CA PRO A 165 -6.85 -36.30 -6.14
C PRO A 165 -7.38 -36.47 -4.71
N VAL A 166 -6.67 -35.95 -3.73
CA VAL A 166 -7.07 -35.94 -2.33
C VAL A 166 -7.45 -34.53 -1.91
N LYS A 167 -8.58 -34.40 -1.21
CA LYS A 167 -9.02 -33.10 -0.68
C LYS A 167 -8.10 -32.67 0.44
N VAL A 168 -7.42 -31.52 0.26
CA VAL A 168 -6.45 -30.98 1.23
C VAL A 168 -6.95 -29.74 1.98
N GLY A 169 -8.09 -29.17 1.56
CA GLY A 169 -8.64 -27.99 2.21
C GLY A 169 -9.47 -27.10 1.30
N LEU A 170 -9.41 -25.81 1.54
CA LEU A 170 -10.01 -24.77 0.72
C LEU A 170 -8.90 -23.87 0.15
N ALA A 171 -9.08 -23.40 -1.08
CA ALA A 171 -8.21 -22.40 -1.69
C ALA A 171 -9.05 -21.23 -2.23
N PRO A 172 -8.56 -19.99 -2.17
CA PRO A 172 -9.28 -18.85 -2.73
C PRO A 172 -9.44 -19.00 -4.25
N ILE A 173 -10.56 -18.54 -4.78
CA ILE A 173 -10.77 -18.43 -6.22
C ILE A 173 -10.10 -17.15 -6.70
N GLN A 174 -8.81 -17.24 -6.91
CA GLN A 174 -7.94 -16.20 -7.39
C GLN A 174 -6.70 -16.87 -8.00
N ARG A 175 -5.76 -16.07 -8.52
CA ARG A 175 -4.45 -16.57 -8.91
C ARG A 175 -3.75 -17.21 -7.72
N GLU A 176 -3.18 -18.38 -7.94
CA GLU A 176 -2.41 -19.08 -6.91
C GLU A 176 -1.30 -18.18 -6.34
N GLY A 177 -1.20 -18.15 -5.02
CA GLY A 177 -0.21 -17.36 -4.31
C GLY A 177 -0.62 -15.89 -4.06
N VAL A 178 -1.80 -15.43 -4.51
CA VAL A 178 -2.23 -14.05 -4.25
C VAL A 178 -2.36 -13.75 -2.75
N GLU A 179 -2.63 -14.76 -1.93
CA GLU A 179 -2.72 -14.66 -0.48
C GLU A 179 -1.38 -14.23 0.16
N TYR A 180 -0.24 -14.49 -0.51
CA TYR A 180 1.06 -14.04 -0.02
C TYR A 180 1.24 -12.51 -0.05
N GLU A 181 0.45 -11.82 -0.86
CA GLU A 181 0.51 -10.37 -0.97
C GLU A 181 -0.18 -9.67 0.21
N PHE A 182 -1.18 -10.29 0.80
CA PHE A 182 -1.93 -9.67 1.91
C PHE A 182 -1.15 -9.71 3.22
N THR A 183 -1.41 -8.73 4.09
CA THR A 183 -0.82 -8.64 5.43
C THR A 183 -1.46 -9.66 6.37
N ILE A 184 -2.79 -9.78 6.31
CA ILE A 184 -3.59 -10.70 7.10
C ILE A 184 -4.53 -11.45 6.16
N VAL A 185 -4.66 -12.77 6.34
CA VAL A 185 -5.64 -13.60 5.63
C VAL A 185 -6.45 -14.36 6.67
N PHE A 186 -7.77 -14.19 6.62
CA PHE A 186 -8.70 -14.94 7.45
C PHE A 186 -9.50 -15.91 6.59
N ASP A 187 -9.48 -17.18 6.95
CA ASP A 187 -10.36 -18.21 6.40
C ASP A 187 -11.62 -18.33 7.27
N ILE A 188 -12.79 -18.06 6.68
CA ILE A 188 -14.06 -18.02 7.41
C ILE A 188 -14.87 -19.29 7.11
N SER A 189 -15.21 -20.03 8.17
CA SER A 189 -16.04 -21.23 8.09
C SER A 189 -17.52 -20.87 7.95
N VAL A 190 -18.30 -21.76 7.32
CA VAL A 190 -19.78 -21.65 7.31
C VAL A 190 -20.34 -21.93 8.70
N GLU A 191 -19.73 -22.91 9.37
CA GLU A 191 -20.15 -23.29 10.72
C GLU A 191 -19.75 -22.20 11.72
N LYS A 192 -20.72 -21.58 12.36
CA LYS A 192 -20.55 -20.51 13.36
C LYS A 192 -19.85 -19.23 12.87
N HIS A 193 -19.49 -19.14 11.57
CA HIS A 193 -18.77 -18.01 10.99
C HIS A 193 -17.45 -17.70 11.71
N LEU A 194 -16.74 -18.74 12.14
CA LEU A 194 -15.44 -18.59 12.77
C LEU A 194 -14.38 -18.30 11.71
N ALA A 195 -13.53 -17.33 12.01
CA ALA A 195 -12.38 -16.97 11.23
C ALA A 195 -11.11 -17.55 11.86
N ILE A 196 -10.22 -18.08 11.03
CA ILE A 196 -8.89 -18.55 11.39
C ILE A 196 -7.90 -17.70 10.62
N ALA A 197 -6.90 -17.12 11.27
CA ALA A 197 -5.85 -16.41 10.60
C ALA A 197 -4.87 -17.41 9.97
N SER A 198 -5.03 -17.69 8.67
CA SER A 198 -4.10 -18.56 7.93
C SER A 198 -2.80 -17.84 7.57
N LYS A 199 -2.80 -16.51 7.63
CA LYS A 199 -1.63 -15.67 7.50
C LYS A 199 -1.79 -14.42 8.36
N ASP A 200 -0.76 -14.10 9.13
CA ASP A 200 -0.68 -12.88 9.90
C ASP A 200 0.77 -12.37 9.99
N ARG A 201 1.04 -11.19 9.41
CA ARG A 201 2.34 -10.52 9.52
C ARG A 201 2.41 -9.57 10.70
N THR A 202 1.29 -9.37 11.42
CA THR A 202 1.22 -8.44 12.55
C THR A 202 1.55 -9.10 13.88
N GLY A 203 1.37 -10.41 13.97
CA GLY A 203 1.49 -11.19 15.21
C GLY A 203 0.31 -11.01 16.17
N LEU A 204 -0.78 -10.34 15.74
CA LEU A 204 -1.97 -10.11 16.57
C LEU A 204 -2.85 -11.35 16.71
N PHE A 205 -2.83 -12.22 15.69
CA PHE A 205 -3.81 -13.28 15.49
C PHE A 205 -3.20 -14.68 15.52
N ASN A 206 -2.10 -14.85 16.25
CA ASN A 206 -1.56 -16.17 16.54
C ASN A 206 -2.63 -16.99 17.29
N ASP A 207 -2.94 -18.18 16.77
CA ASP A 207 -3.96 -19.07 17.32
C ASP A 207 -5.39 -18.50 17.39
N PHE A 208 -5.68 -17.45 16.60
CA PHE A 208 -6.99 -16.84 16.55
C PHE A 208 -8.01 -17.76 15.89
N ILE A 209 -9.06 -18.13 16.65
CA ILE A 209 -10.21 -18.88 16.18
C ILE A 209 -11.47 -18.29 16.81
N ASP A 210 -12.03 -17.25 16.18
CA ASP A 210 -13.25 -16.59 16.68
C ASP A 210 -13.94 -15.83 15.52
N ARG A 211 -15.07 -15.21 15.80
CA ARG A 211 -15.75 -14.31 14.86
C ARG A 211 -15.01 -13.00 14.71
N LEU A 212 -15.02 -12.47 13.52
CA LEU A 212 -14.51 -11.12 13.29
C LEU A 212 -15.51 -10.09 13.83
N THR A 213 -15.03 -9.19 14.66
CA THR A 213 -15.82 -8.17 15.37
C THR A 213 -15.25 -6.77 15.17
N PRO A 214 -15.95 -5.70 15.55
CA PRO A 214 -15.39 -4.35 15.54
C PRO A 214 -14.14 -4.21 16.41
N GLU A 215 -14.04 -4.95 17.52
CA GLU A 215 -12.88 -4.92 18.41
C GLU A 215 -11.64 -5.49 17.71
N VAL A 216 -11.79 -6.54 16.88
CA VAL A 216 -10.72 -7.05 16.01
C VAL A 216 -10.28 -5.97 15.02
N GLY A 217 -11.24 -5.25 14.43
CA GLY A 217 -10.93 -4.11 13.55
C GLY A 217 -10.16 -3.01 14.27
N GLN A 218 -10.52 -2.70 15.51
CA GLN A 218 -9.84 -1.71 16.35
C GLN A 218 -8.39 -2.15 16.67
N GLN A 219 -8.16 -3.41 17.02
CA GLN A 219 -6.83 -3.95 17.26
C GLN A 219 -5.93 -3.83 16.01
N ILE A 220 -6.49 -4.12 14.82
CA ILE A 220 -5.80 -3.96 13.54
C ILE A 220 -5.41 -2.49 13.32
N LYS A 221 -6.32 -1.56 13.60
CA LYS A 221 -6.09 -0.11 13.48
C LYS A 221 -4.98 0.35 14.42
N GLU A 222 -5.06 0.00 15.69
CA GLU A 222 -4.06 0.37 16.70
C GLU A 222 -2.67 -0.15 16.31
N TRP A 223 -2.60 -1.37 15.81
CA TRP A 223 -1.34 -1.91 15.31
C TRP A 223 -0.84 -1.13 14.08
N ALA A 224 -1.71 -0.81 13.13
CA ALA A 224 -1.34 -0.08 11.92
C ALA A 224 -0.82 1.33 12.22
N GLU A 225 -1.40 1.99 13.23
CA GLU A 225 -1.07 3.36 13.64
C GLU A 225 0.09 3.45 14.64
N SER A 226 0.48 2.33 15.30
CA SER A 226 1.54 2.31 16.32
C SER A 226 2.97 2.35 15.76
N GLY A 227 3.13 2.39 14.45
CA GLY A 227 4.43 2.59 13.80
C GLY A 227 4.82 4.08 13.74
N ALA A 228 6.09 4.33 13.40
CA ALA A 228 6.56 5.70 13.11
C ALA A 228 5.77 6.31 11.95
N ASP A 229 5.54 7.60 11.98
CA ASP A 229 4.84 8.31 10.91
C ASP A 229 5.57 8.15 9.57
N ILE A 230 4.80 7.85 8.52
CA ILE A 230 5.32 7.87 7.15
C ILE A 230 5.37 9.34 6.72
N THR A 231 6.34 10.06 7.21
CA THR A 231 6.66 11.38 6.66
C THR A 231 7.47 11.18 5.37
N GLU A 232 6.80 10.74 4.30
CA GLU A 232 7.35 10.89 2.95
C GLU A 232 7.24 12.36 2.52
N ASN A 233 8.00 13.20 3.17
CA ASN A 233 8.28 14.48 2.57
C ASN A 233 9.29 14.25 1.45
N LYS A 234 8.89 14.50 0.20
CA LYS A 234 9.76 14.34 -0.98
C LYS A 234 11.00 15.23 -0.91
N PHE A 235 10.98 16.25 -0.05
CA PHE A 235 12.01 17.28 0.07
C PHE A 235 12.80 17.22 1.37
N VAL A 236 12.27 16.58 2.43
CA VAL A 236 12.91 16.50 3.74
C VAL A 236 12.94 15.05 4.23
N ARG A 237 14.07 14.66 4.79
CA ARG A 237 14.26 13.35 5.43
C ARG A 237 14.87 13.56 6.80
N LEU A 238 14.15 13.18 7.85
CA LEU A 238 14.63 13.16 9.23
C LEU A 238 15.08 11.74 9.59
N THR A 239 16.18 11.61 10.31
CA THR A 239 16.65 10.34 10.86
C THR A 239 16.39 10.28 12.37
N GLU A 240 16.34 9.08 12.93
CA GLU A 240 16.15 8.86 14.38
C GLU A 240 17.28 9.48 15.23
N ASP A 241 18.49 9.56 14.66
CA ASP A 241 19.68 10.13 15.30
C ASP A 241 19.68 11.68 15.24
N GLY A 242 18.56 12.30 14.75
CA GLY A 242 18.40 13.75 14.71
C GLY A 242 18.96 14.43 13.46
N HIS A 243 19.56 13.71 12.51
CA HIS A 243 20.03 14.30 11.27
C HIS A 243 18.87 14.66 10.35
N CYS A 244 18.97 15.83 9.72
CA CYS A 244 17.99 16.33 8.75
C CYS A 244 18.64 16.45 7.37
N PHE A 245 18.06 15.78 6.38
CA PHE A 245 18.49 15.83 4.99
C PHE A 245 17.42 16.54 4.16
N VAL A 246 17.83 17.43 3.30
CA VAL A 246 16.95 18.14 2.36
C VAL A 246 17.28 17.77 0.93
N ARG A 247 16.26 17.73 0.06
CA ARG A 247 16.42 17.37 -1.34
C ARG A 247 16.95 18.56 -2.12
N ARG A 248 18.04 18.35 -2.83
CA ARG A 248 18.65 19.28 -3.79
C ARG A 248 18.68 18.62 -5.19
N ARG A 249 19.13 19.39 -6.18
CA ARG A 249 19.28 18.95 -7.57
C ARG A 249 20.17 17.69 -7.70
N THR A 250 21.17 17.57 -6.83
CA THR A 250 22.14 16.45 -6.80
C THR A 250 21.74 15.30 -5.86
N GLY A 251 20.56 15.35 -5.22
CA GLY A 251 20.10 14.36 -4.27
C GLY A 251 19.78 14.94 -2.88
N PHE A 252 19.73 14.06 -1.87
CA PHE A 252 19.55 14.48 -0.48
C PHE A 252 20.89 14.90 0.12
N THR A 253 20.90 16.10 0.71
CA THR A 253 22.07 16.69 1.37
C THR A 253 21.74 16.94 2.84
N ASP A 254 22.68 16.64 3.73
CA ASP A 254 22.55 16.98 5.16
C ASP A 254 22.53 18.50 5.32
N ILE A 255 21.60 19.01 6.14
CA ILE A 255 21.49 20.46 6.40
C ILE A 255 22.77 21.03 7.04
N GLU A 256 23.53 20.23 7.78
CA GLU A 256 24.80 20.65 8.38
C GLU A 256 25.85 21.03 7.34
N LEU A 257 25.75 20.53 6.12
CA LEU A 257 26.64 20.81 4.99
C LEU A 257 26.21 22.05 4.18
N LEU A 258 25.12 22.72 4.54
CA LEU A 258 24.57 23.87 3.83
C LEU A 258 24.99 25.17 4.52
N ASP A 259 25.14 26.23 3.71
CA ASP A 259 25.37 27.58 4.23
C ASP A 259 24.09 28.21 4.82
N ASP A 260 24.28 29.28 5.61
CA ASP A 260 23.18 29.91 6.34
C ASP A 260 22.21 30.63 5.40
N GLU A 261 22.66 31.11 4.22
CA GLU A 261 21.80 31.74 3.22
C GLU A 261 20.83 30.72 2.60
N MET A 262 21.34 29.53 2.25
CA MET A 262 20.49 28.44 1.75
C MET A 262 19.49 27.97 2.81
N LEU A 263 19.95 27.79 4.04
CA LEU A 263 19.10 27.42 5.15
C LEU A 263 17.99 28.45 5.41
N GLY A 264 18.31 29.74 5.32
CA GLY A 264 17.34 30.82 5.43
C GLY A 264 16.26 30.77 4.35
N LYS A 265 16.66 30.58 3.09
CA LYS A 265 15.70 30.43 1.97
C LYS A 265 14.77 29.20 2.14
N MET A 266 15.25 28.13 2.76
CA MET A 266 14.43 26.94 3.04
C MET A 266 13.38 27.21 4.12
N LEU A 267 13.63 28.10 5.08
CA LEU A 267 12.62 28.49 6.08
C LEU A 267 11.42 29.22 5.45
N ASP A 268 11.62 29.90 4.35
CA ASP A 268 10.57 30.64 3.64
C ASP A 268 9.82 29.74 2.62
N THR A 269 10.28 28.49 2.43
CA THR A 269 9.74 27.59 1.40
C THR A 269 8.86 26.50 2.04
N PRO A 270 7.53 26.45 1.75
CA PRO A 270 6.60 25.49 2.37
C PRO A 270 6.99 24.02 2.21
N SER A 271 7.65 23.67 1.10
CA SER A 271 8.10 22.29 0.85
C SER A 271 9.10 21.75 1.87
N TYR A 272 9.77 22.62 2.63
CA TYR A 272 10.73 22.26 3.67
C TYR A 272 10.21 22.45 5.10
N GLU A 273 8.90 22.64 5.29
CA GLU A 273 8.27 22.89 6.60
C GLU A 273 8.69 21.86 7.68
N LEU A 274 8.84 20.59 7.33
CA LEU A 274 9.31 19.56 8.25
C LEU A 274 10.77 19.74 8.70
N ALA A 275 11.57 20.47 7.95
CA ALA A 275 12.96 20.79 8.30
C ALA A 275 13.07 22.09 9.10
N HIS A 276 12.04 22.93 9.16
CA HIS A 276 12.12 24.28 9.74
C HIS A 276 12.65 24.28 11.18
N LYS A 277 12.21 23.30 11.99
CA LYS A 277 12.70 23.21 13.37
C LYS A 277 14.21 22.92 13.42
N ALA A 278 14.66 21.89 12.70
CA ALA A 278 16.07 21.51 12.65
C ALA A 278 16.95 22.62 12.04
N ILE A 279 16.47 23.27 10.98
CA ILE A 279 17.17 24.40 10.36
C ILE A 279 17.29 25.58 11.34
N SER A 280 16.23 25.91 12.06
CA SER A 280 16.24 27.02 13.04
C SER A 280 17.17 26.72 14.20
N GLU A 281 17.19 25.50 14.71
CA GLU A 281 18.11 25.07 15.76
C GLU A 281 19.58 25.15 15.29
N LEU A 282 19.86 24.69 14.08
CA LEU A 282 21.21 24.76 13.48
C LEU A 282 21.68 26.20 13.28
N LEU A 283 20.84 27.06 12.70
CA LEU A 283 21.18 28.49 12.52
C LEU A 283 21.43 29.22 13.87
N ASN A 284 20.63 28.90 14.89
CA ASN A 284 20.82 29.46 16.21
C ASN A 284 22.13 28.98 16.87
N SER A 285 22.49 27.72 16.72
CA SER A 285 23.75 27.16 17.24
C SER A 285 24.95 27.77 16.54
N ARG A 286 24.90 28.00 15.22
CA ARG A 286 25.97 28.65 14.45
C ARG A 286 26.13 30.11 14.84
N LYS A 287 25.03 30.87 15.04
CA LYS A 287 25.07 32.24 15.52
C LYS A 287 25.69 32.36 16.92
N ALA A 288 25.34 31.43 17.82
CA ALA A 288 25.93 31.40 19.16
C ALA A 288 27.44 31.14 19.09
N ALA A 289 27.88 30.17 18.28
CA ALA A 289 29.31 29.88 18.09
C ALA A 289 30.07 31.07 17.46
N GLN A 290 29.47 31.78 16.52
CA GLN A 290 30.08 33.00 15.94
C GLN A 290 30.20 34.10 16.96
N SER A 291 29.21 34.32 17.83
CA SER A 291 29.28 35.35 18.89
C SER A 291 30.33 35.03 19.97
N GLU A 292 30.59 33.75 20.24
CA GLU A 292 31.66 33.33 21.15
C GLU A 292 33.05 33.59 20.53
N VAL A 293 33.22 33.35 19.22
CA VAL A 293 34.48 33.61 18.50
C VAL A 293 34.76 35.10 18.36
N GLU A 294 33.72 35.94 18.13
CA GLU A 294 33.88 37.40 18.08
C GLU A 294 34.21 38.02 19.44
N SER A 295 33.79 37.40 20.55
CA SER A 295 34.13 37.88 21.89
C SER A 295 35.57 37.56 22.28
N ASP A 296 36.22 36.59 21.67
CA ASP A 296 37.59 36.15 21.98
C ASP A 296 38.64 36.71 21.00
N ASN A 297 38.28 37.46 19.91
CA ASN A 297 39.26 37.99 18.98
C ASN A 297 38.82 39.31 18.29
N PRO A 298 39.25 40.48 18.77
CA PRO A 298 38.85 41.80 18.21
C PRO A 298 39.70 42.28 17.02
N GLN A 299 40.23 41.42 16.17
CA GLN A 299 40.90 41.83 14.93
C GLN A 299 40.85 40.72 13.88
N VAL A 300 39.96 40.82 12.86
CA VAL A 300 40.25 40.62 11.43
C VAL A 300 39.09 41.19 10.61
N GLN A 301 39.38 42.23 9.85
CA GLN A 301 38.53 42.77 8.78
C GLN A 301 38.75 41.97 7.49
N GLU A 302 37.62 41.76 6.78
CA GLU A 302 37.45 41.59 5.32
C GLU A 302 38.38 40.66 4.54
N ALA A 303 37.78 39.56 4.08
CA ALA A 303 38.14 38.98 2.78
C ALA A 303 36.84 38.47 2.07
N SER A 304 36.74 38.99 0.87
CA SER A 304 35.68 38.95 -0.12
C SER A 304 34.94 37.63 -0.36
N ALA A 305 33.63 37.78 -0.47
CA ALA A 305 32.72 36.86 -1.14
C ALA A 305 32.97 36.88 -2.66
N ASP A 306 33.34 35.75 -3.21
CA ASP A 306 33.00 35.38 -4.60
C ASP A 306 33.19 33.86 -4.76
N GLU A 307 32.24 33.25 -5.43
CA GLU A 307 32.13 31.82 -5.81
C GLU A 307 31.32 30.92 -4.87
N ALA A 308 30.00 31.09 -4.84
CA ALA A 308 29.07 29.97 -4.61
C ALA A 308 27.63 30.31 -5.04
N SER A 309 27.40 30.62 -6.31
CA SER A 309 26.05 30.66 -6.88
C SER A 309 25.72 29.34 -7.57
N GLU A 310 25.60 28.25 -6.82
CA GLU A 310 24.84 27.09 -7.30
C GLU A 310 23.37 27.31 -6.96
N ALA A 311 22.56 27.36 -8.01
CA ALA A 311 21.16 27.72 -7.94
C ALA A 311 20.37 26.87 -6.95
N PHE A 312 19.74 27.57 -5.99
CA PHE A 312 18.63 27.03 -5.18
C PHE A 312 17.56 26.43 -6.11
N VAL A 313 17.18 25.20 -5.89
CA VAL A 313 16.06 24.56 -6.60
C VAL A 313 14.79 24.91 -5.84
N ASP A 314 14.01 25.83 -6.40
CA ASP A 314 12.67 26.11 -5.92
C ASP A 314 11.83 24.84 -6.04
N ALA A 315 11.42 24.29 -4.90
CA ALA A 315 10.66 23.05 -4.82
C ALA A 315 9.27 23.17 -5.48
N ASP A 316 8.75 24.40 -5.57
CA ASP A 316 7.43 24.67 -6.15
C ASP A 316 7.46 24.74 -7.70
N ASN A 317 8.66 24.86 -8.29
CA ASN A 317 8.88 24.97 -9.75
C ASN A 317 9.51 23.70 -10.36
N LEU A 318 9.65 22.61 -9.63
CA LEU A 318 10.10 21.34 -10.21
C LEU A 318 8.95 20.75 -11.06
N PRO A 319 9.15 20.57 -12.38
CA PRO A 319 8.15 19.90 -13.19
C PRO A 319 7.97 18.46 -12.68
N LEU A 320 6.76 18.13 -12.30
CA LEU A 320 6.33 16.78 -12.00
C LEU A 320 6.27 15.96 -13.30
N SER A 321 7.41 15.69 -13.92
CA SER A 321 7.47 14.76 -15.03
C SER A 321 7.83 13.38 -14.49
N ASP A 322 7.05 12.38 -14.88
CA ASP A 322 7.26 10.95 -14.57
C ASP A 322 8.62 10.40 -15.04
N ASP A 323 9.38 11.20 -15.82
CA ASP A 323 10.70 10.82 -16.36
C ASP A 323 11.87 10.93 -15.35
N MET A 324 11.66 11.50 -14.15
CA MET A 324 12.72 11.58 -13.13
C MET A 324 12.94 10.27 -12.36
N PHE A 325 12.17 9.22 -12.63
CA PHE A 325 12.22 7.93 -11.95
C PHE A 325 12.51 6.75 -12.89
N LYS A 326 13.02 7.01 -14.10
CA LYS A 326 13.57 5.93 -14.92
C LYS A 326 14.93 5.54 -14.33
N ASP A 327 14.93 4.46 -13.58
CA ASP A 327 16.14 3.73 -13.23
C ASP A 327 16.90 3.38 -14.50
N ASP A 328 18.19 3.72 -14.50
CA ASP A 328 19.15 3.25 -15.50
C ASP A 328 19.10 1.71 -15.55
N ALA A 329 18.47 1.17 -16.58
CA ALA A 329 18.60 -0.23 -16.93
C ALA A 329 20.06 -0.45 -17.33
N ILE A 330 20.82 -1.05 -16.44
CA ILE A 330 22.15 -1.56 -16.74
C ILE A 330 21.98 -2.73 -17.68
N ASP A 331 22.42 -2.54 -18.93
CA ASP A 331 22.73 -3.59 -19.90
C ASP A 331 23.69 -4.62 -19.29
N LYS A 332 23.25 -5.85 -19.19
CA LYS A 332 23.97 -7.07 -19.64
C LYS A 332 23.04 -8.28 -19.54
#